data_de1822e4edd564c1af6f947d0f26e26a
#
_entry.id   de1822e4edd564c1af6f947d0f26e26a
#
_cell.length_a   1.000
_cell.length_b   1.000
_cell.length_c   1.000
_cell.angle_alpha   90.00
_cell.angle_beta   90.00
_cell.angle_gamma   90.00
#
_symmetry.space_group_name_H-M   'P 1'
#
loop_
_entity.id
_entity.type
_entity.pdbx_description
1 polymer ?
#
loop_
_entity_poly.entity_id
_entity_poly.type
_entity_poly.pdbx_seq_one_letter_code
_entity_poly.pdbx_strand_id
1 'polypeptide(L)'
;MKTDNALNYKKGEMITVDITDFGENGEGIGKTDAFTWFIKDTVIGDKVIAKVMKTKKSYGYARLDSIVKESPDRVRAKCPVARSCGGCTLQSLDYRAELRIKQNKVENHLKRIGGFDLSNVEIEEIIGMEEPYRYRNKSQFPFGRKNGKNITGYFAGRTHSIVEFDDCIIGIEENKKVLKTVLEFMEKYRVDAYNEEDTSGIVRHVLIRKGFVTG
;
A
#
# COMPACT_ATOMS: atom_id res chain seq x y z
N MET A 1 19.30 30.38 -23.22
CA MET A 1 17.99 30.00 -23.77
C MET A 1 17.59 28.69 -23.07
N LYS A 2 16.68 28.74 -22.12
CA LYS A 2 16.09 27.53 -21.51
C LYS A 2 14.99 27.07 -22.46
N THR A 3 15.23 25.99 -23.18
CA THR A 3 14.19 25.32 -23.97
C THR A 3 13.20 24.73 -22.99
N ASP A 4 12.04 25.35 -22.82
CA ASP A 4 10.85 24.79 -22.19
C ASP A 4 10.29 23.66 -23.09
N ASN A 5 11.00 22.53 -23.13
CA ASN A 5 10.41 21.27 -23.56
C ASN A 5 9.62 20.72 -22.37
N ALA A 6 8.45 21.27 -22.12
CA ALA A 6 7.43 20.61 -21.31
C ALA A 6 7.06 19.32 -22.06
N LEU A 7 7.61 18.21 -21.63
CA LEU A 7 7.24 16.88 -22.09
C LEU A 7 5.74 16.71 -21.85
N ASN A 8 4.98 16.77 -22.95
CA ASN A 8 3.51 16.90 -22.92
C ASN A 8 2.88 15.50 -22.83
N TYR A 9 3.10 14.79 -21.71
CA TYR A 9 2.44 13.53 -21.46
C TYR A 9 0.93 13.71 -21.29
N LYS A 10 0.14 12.96 -22.05
CA LYS A 10 -1.32 13.01 -22.01
C LYS A 10 -1.89 11.95 -21.07
N LYS A 11 -2.97 12.28 -20.37
CA LYS A 11 -3.72 11.29 -19.58
C LYS A 11 -4.15 10.13 -20.49
N GLY A 12 -3.87 8.90 -20.03
CA GLY A 12 -4.17 7.69 -20.77
C GLY A 12 -3.03 7.18 -21.67
N GLU A 13 -1.99 7.96 -21.88
CA GLU A 13 -0.78 7.58 -22.63
C GLU A 13 -0.05 6.43 -21.93
N MET A 14 0.56 5.54 -22.70
CA MET A 14 1.38 4.44 -22.18
C MET A 14 2.84 4.84 -22.20
N ILE A 15 3.52 4.63 -21.10
CA ILE A 15 4.95 4.93 -20.93
C ILE A 15 5.69 3.69 -20.46
N THR A 16 6.95 3.57 -20.86
CA THR A 16 7.86 2.53 -20.34
C THR A 16 8.82 3.17 -19.36
N VAL A 17 8.92 2.62 -18.16
CA VAL A 17 9.70 3.19 -17.07
C VAL A 17 10.52 2.12 -16.37
N ASP A 18 11.80 2.40 -16.13
CA ASP A 18 12.63 1.63 -15.21
C ASP A 18 12.47 2.20 -13.79
N ILE A 19 12.15 1.33 -12.83
CA ILE A 19 11.93 1.72 -11.44
C ILE A 19 13.27 1.72 -10.70
N THR A 20 13.66 2.88 -10.20
CA THR A 20 14.98 3.10 -9.60
C THR A 20 14.96 3.48 -8.13
N ASP A 21 13.80 3.85 -7.59
CA ASP A 21 13.67 4.31 -6.21
C ASP A 21 12.24 4.09 -5.67
N PHE A 22 12.01 4.39 -4.38
CA PHE A 22 10.70 4.39 -3.74
C PHE A 22 10.32 5.76 -3.19
N GLY A 23 9.05 6.13 -3.39
CA GLY A 23 8.42 7.30 -2.78
C GLY A 23 8.03 7.07 -1.31
N GLU A 24 7.58 8.15 -0.67
CA GLU A 24 7.19 8.16 0.75
C GLU A 24 6.06 7.17 1.08
N ASN A 25 5.14 6.94 0.15
CA ASN A 25 4.01 6.04 0.38
C ASN A 25 4.22 4.64 -0.25
N GLY A 26 5.46 4.29 -0.61
CA GLY A 26 5.81 3.01 -1.22
C GLY A 26 5.47 2.89 -2.71
N GLU A 27 5.23 4.03 -3.40
CA GLU A 27 5.20 4.01 -4.87
C GLU A 27 6.62 3.85 -5.41
N GLY A 28 6.79 3.02 -6.46
CA GLY A 28 8.05 3.02 -7.20
C GLY A 28 8.24 4.34 -7.95
N ILE A 29 9.47 4.80 -7.99
CA ILE A 29 9.89 6.00 -8.71
C ILE A 29 10.75 5.59 -9.88
N GLY A 30 10.46 6.14 -11.06
CA GLY A 30 11.30 6.04 -12.24
C GLY A 30 11.24 7.33 -13.04
N LYS A 31 12.07 7.41 -14.08
CA LYS A 31 12.15 8.61 -14.93
C LYS A 31 12.04 8.22 -16.40
N THR A 32 11.38 9.09 -17.15
CA THR A 32 11.48 9.14 -18.61
C THR A 32 12.07 10.50 -18.96
N ASP A 33 13.25 10.53 -19.56
CA ASP A 33 14.06 11.74 -19.73
C ASP A 33 14.25 12.48 -18.39
N ALA A 34 13.77 13.70 -18.28
CA ALA A 34 13.85 14.52 -17.05
C ALA A 34 12.56 14.49 -16.19
N PHE A 35 11.56 13.67 -16.59
CA PHE A 35 10.25 13.64 -15.93
C PHE A 35 10.14 12.47 -14.96
N THR A 36 9.72 12.75 -13.72
CA THR A 36 9.63 11.74 -12.65
C THR A 36 8.24 11.13 -12.58
N TRP A 37 8.15 9.80 -12.50
CA TRP A 37 6.92 9.05 -12.37
C TRP A 37 6.81 8.34 -11.04
N PHE A 38 5.62 8.41 -10.42
CA PHE A 38 5.22 7.64 -9.25
C PHE A 38 4.24 6.56 -9.68
N ILE A 39 4.62 5.30 -9.50
CA ILE A 39 3.87 4.14 -9.99
C ILE A 39 3.69 3.14 -8.85
N LYS A 40 2.44 2.89 -8.44
CA LYS A 40 2.12 1.89 -7.42
C LYS A 40 2.34 0.47 -7.94
N ASP A 41 2.49 -0.48 -7.01
CA ASP A 41 2.62 -1.92 -7.27
C ASP A 41 3.87 -2.29 -8.07
N THR A 42 4.89 -1.44 -8.03
CA THR A 42 6.20 -1.66 -8.67
C THR A 42 7.29 -1.84 -7.62
N VAL A 43 8.39 -2.47 -8.02
CA VAL A 43 9.57 -2.78 -7.20
C VAL A 43 10.80 -2.16 -7.85
N ILE A 44 11.78 -1.69 -7.06
CA ILE A 44 13.05 -1.21 -7.60
C ILE A 44 13.70 -2.31 -8.45
N GLY A 45 14.10 -1.97 -9.66
CA GLY A 45 14.66 -2.91 -10.66
C GLY A 45 13.63 -3.47 -11.64
N ASP A 46 12.31 -3.21 -11.44
CA ASP A 46 11.32 -3.51 -12.47
C ASP A 46 11.49 -2.60 -13.68
N LYS A 47 11.24 -3.14 -14.86
CA LYS A 47 10.90 -2.36 -16.05
C LYS A 47 9.44 -2.56 -16.38
N VAL A 48 8.68 -1.48 -16.43
CA VAL A 48 7.22 -1.54 -16.51
C VAL A 48 6.64 -0.70 -17.64
N ILE A 49 5.49 -1.13 -18.13
CA ILE A 49 4.59 -0.30 -18.92
C ILE A 49 3.52 0.23 -17.95
N ALA A 50 3.30 1.56 -18.00
CA ALA A 50 2.36 2.21 -17.12
C ALA A 50 1.50 3.23 -17.87
N LYS A 51 0.23 3.36 -17.45
CA LYS A 51 -0.73 4.29 -18.02
C LYS A 51 -0.73 5.61 -17.25
N VAL A 52 -0.46 6.71 -17.92
CA VAL A 52 -0.47 8.06 -17.34
C VAL A 52 -1.84 8.39 -16.77
N MET A 53 -1.88 8.74 -15.49
CA MET A 53 -3.11 9.10 -14.79
C MET A 53 -3.23 10.61 -14.57
N LYS A 54 -2.12 11.25 -14.18
CA LYS A 54 -2.07 12.68 -13.88
C LYS A 54 -0.65 13.20 -14.00
N THR A 55 -0.49 14.36 -14.60
CA THR A 55 0.78 15.08 -14.70
C THR A 55 0.77 16.37 -13.86
N LYS A 56 1.93 16.74 -13.36
CA LYS A 56 2.28 18.01 -12.72
C LYS A 56 3.41 18.64 -13.53
N LYS A 57 3.95 19.77 -13.07
CA LYS A 57 5.00 20.50 -13.80
C LYS A 57 6.27 19.68 -14.07
N SER A 58 6.73 18.87 -13.10
CA SER A 58 8.00 18.11 -13.15
C SER A 58 7.86 16.63 -12.81
N TYR A 59 6.66 16.14 -12.48
CA TYR A 59 6.39 14.76 -12.14
C TYR A 59 4.97 14.34 -12.47
N GLY A 60 4.71 13.05 -12.50
CA GLY A 60 3.38 12.50 -12.73
C GLY A 60 3.12 11.21 -11.96
N TYR A 61 1.86 10.81 -12.01
CA TYR A 61 1.38 9.54 -11.47
C TYR A 61 0.93 8.67 -12.63
N ALA A 62 1.39 7.43 -12.64
CA ALA A 62 0.93 6.44 -13.59
C ALA A 62 0.46 5.17 -12.86
N ARG A 63 -0.38 4.40 -13.50
CA ARG A 63 -0.87 3.11 -13.02
C ARG A 63 -0.15 2.01 -13.75
N LEU A 64 0.42 1.06 -13.02
CA LEU A 64 1.02 -0.14 -13.58
C LEU A 64 0.01 -0.86 -14.49
N ASP A 65 0.42 -1.08 -15.72
CA ASP A 65 -0.31 -1.91 -16.70
C ASP A 65 0.30 -3.31 -16.76
N SER A 66 1.56 -3.41 -17.12
CA SER A 66 2.28 -4.66 -17.21
C SER A 66 3.75 -4.52 -16.81
N ILE A 67 4.38 -5.64 -16.44
CA ILE A 67 5.80 -5.71 -16.10
C ILE A 67 6.51 -6.33 -17.29
N VAL A 68 7.47 -5.58 -17.88
CA VAL A 68 8.29 -6.02 -19.01
C VAL A 68 9.44 -6.89 -18.52
N LYS A 69 10.04 -6.49 -17.39
CA LYS A 69 11.11 -7.23 -16.72
C LYS A 69 10.93 -7.11 -15.22
N GLU A 70 10.87 -8.23 -14.54
CA GLU A 70 10.77 -8.28 -13.09
C GLU A 70 12.11 -7.98 -12.43
N SER A 71 12.05 -7.26 -11.31
CA SER A 71 13.17 -7.12 -10.38
C SER A 71 13.53 -8.47 -9.76
N PRO A 72 14.81 -8.76 -9.47
CA PRO A 72 15.21 -9.93 -8.69
C PRO A 72 14.65 -9.91 -7.25
N ASP A 73 14.33 -8.74 -6.74
CA ASP A 73 13.74 -8.54 -5.41
C ASP A 73 12.18 -8.60 -5.43
N ARG A 74 11.58 -8.85 -6.61
CA ARG A 74 10.13 -9.00 -6.71
C ARG A 74 9.69 -10.39 -6.25
N VAL A 75 8.65 -10.41 -5.42
CA VAL A 75 7.98 -11.64 -4.99
C VAL A 75 6.48 -11.57 -5.27
N ARG A 76 5.84 -12.72 -5.35
CA ARG A 76 4.39 -12.79 -5.40
C ARG A 76 3.80 -12.40 -4.05
N ALA A 77 2.96 -11.38 -4.02
CA ALA A 77 2.26 -10.99 -2.82
C ALA A 77 1.45 -12.16 -2.24
N LYS A 78 1.64 -12.48 -0.95
CA LYS A 78 0.89 -13.56 -0.28
C LYS A 78 -0.59 -13.22 -0.08
N CYS A 79 -0.92 -11.92 0.05
CA CYS A 79 -2.30 -11.48 0.19
C CYS A 79 -2.99 -11.40 -1.18
N PRO A 80 -4.13 -12.11 -1.40
CA PRO A 80 -4.80 -12.12 -2.70
C PRO A 80 -5.38 -10.76 -3.09
N VAL A 81 -5.63 -9.88 -2.12
CA VAL A 81 -6.20 -8.55 -2.34
C VAL A 81 -5.17 -7.43 -2.22
N ALA A 82 -3.87 -7.73 -2.20
CA ALA A 82 -2.80 -6.74 -1.98
C ALA A 82 -2.88 -5.53 -2.92
N ARG A 83 -3.22 -5.73 -4.20
CA ARG A 83 -3.31 -4.64 -5.19
C ARG A 83 -4.55 -3.75 -5.04
N SER A 84 -5.63 -4.27 -4.49
CA SER A 84 -6.90 -3.55 -4.32
C SER A 84 -7.05 -2.95 -2.92
N CYS A 85 -6.51 -3.61 -1.90
CA CYS A 85 -6.55 -3.16 -0.51
C CYS A 85 -5.60 -1.96 -0.30
N GLY A 86 -6.06 -0.94 0.44
CA GLY A 86 -5.24 0.21 0.81
C GLY A 86 -4.30 0.00 2.00
N GLY A 87 -4.29 -1.19 2.60
CA GLY A 87 -3.59 -1.45 3.86
C GLY A 87 -2.10 -1.77 3.73
N CYS A 88 -1.65 -2.27 2.57
CA CYS A 88 -0.25 -2.67 2.32
C CYS A 88 0.25 -2.11 1.00
N THR A 89 1.54 -1.76 0.94
CA THR A 89 2.18 -1.19 -0.26
C THR A 89 3.38 -1.99 -0.75
N LEU A 90 4.03 -2.78 0.11
CA LEU A 90 5.31 -3.45 -0.19
C LEU A 90 5.21 -4.97 -0.26
N GLN A 91 4.02 -5.56 -0.35
CA GLN A 91 3.87 -7.02 -0.35
C GLN A 91 4.44 -7.75 -1.58
N SER A 92 4.74 -7.02 -2.65
CA SER A 92 5.41 -7.56 -3.84
C SER A 92 6.94 -7.46 -3.78
N LEU A 93 7.48 -7.01 -2.64
CA LEU A 93 8.91 -6.86 -2.39
C LEU A 93 9.40 -7.95 -1.44
N ASP A 94 10.55 -8.55 -1.74
CA ASP A 94 11.24 -9.45 -0.81
C ASP A 94 11.54 -8.75 0.51
N TYR A 95 11.39 -9.45 1.64
CA TYR A 95 11.50 -8.80 2.95
C TYR A 95 12.91 -8.30 3.27
N ARG A 96 13.97 -8.99 2.80
CA ARG A 96 15.34 -8.51 2.96
C ARG A 96 15.60 -7.25 2.13
N ALA A 97 15.01 -7.20 0.94
CA ALA A 97 15.05 -5.99 0.11
C ALA A 97 14.26 -4.84 0.77
N GLU A 98 13.11 -5.12 1.39
CA GLU A 98 12.35 -4.14 2.17
C GLU A 98 13.19 -3.54 3.31
N LEU A 99 13.92 -4.37 4.07
CA LEU A 99 14.83 -3.91 5.11
C LEU A 99 15.94 -3.01 4.55
N ARG A 100 16.60 -3.43 3.46
CA ARG A 100 17.63 -2.59 2.81
C ARG A 100 17.10 -1.22 2.37
N ILE A 101 15.91 -1.19 1.79
CA ILE A 101 15.29 0.06 1.34
C ILE A 101 14.94 0.96 2.52
N LYS A 102 14.43 0.41 3.61
CA LYS A 102 14.12 1.16 4.84
C LYS A 102 15.39 1.71 5.49
N GLN A 103 16.44 0.93 5.56
CA GLN A 103 17.77 1.36 6.03
C GLN A 103 18.27 2.54 5.20
N ASN A 104 18.35 2.35 3.87
CA ASN A 104 18.81 3.39 2.96
C ASN A 104 17.98 4.67 3.02
N LYS A 105 16.67 4.55 3.27
CA LYS A 105 15.79 5.71 3.43
C LYS A 105 16.18 6.53 4.65
N VAL A 106 16.43 5.90 5.79
CA VAL A 106 16.86 6.58 7.02
C VAL A 106 18.20 7.29 6.78
N GLU A 107 19.19 6.60 6.25
CA GLU A 107 20.52 7.15 5.95
C GLU A 107 20.45 8.34 4.98
N ASN A 108 19.66 8.20 3.90
CA ASN A 108 19.44 9.28 2.95
C ASN A 108 18.75 10.50 3.58
N HIS A 109 17.80 10.29 4.49
CA HIS A 109 17.14 11.40 5.20
C HIS A 109 18.11 12.12 6.14
N LEU A 110 18.90 11.38 6.91
CA LEU A 110 19.92 11.95 7.76
C LEU A 110 20.92 12.78 6.94
N LYS A 111 21.43 12.22 5.85
CA LYS A 111 22.44 12.88 5.01
C LYS A 111 21.88 14.08 4.23
N ARG A 112 20.75 13.90 3.52
CA ARG A 112 20.26 14.89 2.55
C ARG A 112 19.32 15.93 3.16
N ILE A 113 18.51 15.55 4.15
CA ILE A 113 17.55 16.43 4.80
C ILE A 113 18.14 16.96 6.10
N GLY A 114 18.72 16.08 6.92
CA GLY A 114 19.33 16.44 8.20
C GLY A 114 20.68 17.13 8.07
N GLY A 115 21.37 16.99 6.92
CA GLY A 115 22.70 17.57 6.69
C GLY A 115 23.82 16.92 7.53
N PHE A 116 23.58 15.70 8.07
CA PHE A 116 24.58 15.01 8.88
C PHE A 116 25.71 14.46 8.02
N ASP A 117 26.93 14.60 8.49
CA ASP A 117 28.06 13.82 7.99
C ASP A 117 28.06 12.44 8.64
N LEU A 118 27.67 11.44 7.85
CA LEU A 118 27.55 10.07 8.34
C LEU A 118 28.90 9.36 8.51
N SER A 119 30.03 9.97 8.13
CA SER A 119 31.36 9.38 8.36
C SER A 119 31.73 9.26 9.85
N ASN A 120 31.09 10.06 10.70
CA ASN A 120 31.31 10.12 12.15
C ASN A 120 30.09 9.60 12.96
N VAL A 121 29.10 8.99 12.28
CA VAL A 121 27.88 8.45 12.91
C VAL A 121 27.82 6.97 12.64
N GLU A 122 27.85 6.17 13.69
CA GLU A 122 27.59 4.72 13.59
C GLU A 122 26.09 4.52 13.40
N ILE A 123 25.72 3.93 12.27
CA ILE A 123 24.33 3.54 11.97
C ILE A 123 24.31 2.01 12.00
N GLU A 124 23.68 1.48 13.03
CA GLU A 124 23.50 0.04 13.16
C GLU A 124 22.60 -0.53 12.06
N GLU A 125 22.73 -1.82 11.78
CA GLU A 125 21.88 -2.52 10.85
C GLU A 125 20.43 -2.53 11.35
N ILE A 126 19.48 -2.35 10.44
CA ILE A 126 18.05 -2.38 10.75
C ILE A 126 17.64 -3.71 11.38
N ILE A 127 16.95 -3.64 12.51
CA ILE A 127 16.40 -4.81 13.18
C ILE A 127 15.13 -5.25 12.43
N GLY A 128 15.20 -6.42 11.78
CA GLY A 128 14.07 -7.04 11.09
C GLY A 128 13.22 -7.92 12.01
N MET A 129 12.01 -8.26 11.55
CA MET A 129 11.18 -9.29 12.18
C MET A 129 11.61 -10.66 11.69
N GLU A 130 11.59 -11.68 12.55
CA GLU A 130 11.74 -13.07 12.16
C GLU A 130 10.57 -13.53 11.29
N GLU A 131 9.34 -13.16 11.68
CA GLU A 131 8.11 -13.41 10.93
C GLU A 131 7.40 -12.09 10.62
N PRO A 132 7.46 -11.58 9.37
CA PRO A 132 6.89 -10.26 9.00
C PRO A 132 5.38 -10.33 8.72
N TYR A 133 4.69 -11.32 9.26
CA TYR A 133 3.24 -11.48 9.18
C TYR A 133 2.63 -11.53 10.59
N ARG A 134 1.31 -11.42 10.69
CA ARG A 134 0.56 -11.51 11.99
C ARG A 134 1.00 -10.51 13.07
N TYR A 135 1.76 -9.47 12.71
CA TYR A 135 2.32 -8.51 13.68
C TYR A 135 1.32 -7.42 14.11
N ARG A 136 0.26 -7.19 13.33
CA ARG A 136 -0.70 -6.10 13.59
C ARG A 136 -1.71 -6.55 14.65
N ASN A 137 -1.54 -6.07 15.86
CA ASN A 137 -2.37 -6.41 17.02
C ASN A 137 -3.60 -5.51 17.23
N LYS A 138 -3.74 -4.44 16.42
CA LYS A 138 -4.90 -3.55 16.42
C LYS A 138 -5.37 -3.32 15.00
N SER A 139 -6.63 -3.64 14.72
CA SER A 139 -7.26 -3.43 13.42
C SER A 139 -8.64 -2.82 13.57
N GLN A 140 -8.96 -1.90 12.67
CA GLN A 140 -10.29 -1.29 12.58
C GLN A 140 -10.87 -1.61 11.20
N PHE A 141 -11.99 -2.32 11.20
CA PHE A 141 -12.63 -2.82 10.00
C PHE A 141 -13.88 -2.01 9.71
N PRO A 142 -13.97 -1.31 8.58
CA PRO A 142 -15.22 -0.69 8.15
C PRO A 142 -16.24 -1.76 7.77
N PHE A 143 -17.51 -1.45 8.06
CA PHE A 143 -18.68 -2.20 7.62
C PHE A 143 -19.43 -1.37 6.59
N GLY A 144 -20.05 -2.03 5.63
CA GLY A 144 -20.83 -1.42 4.58
C GLY A 144 -21.83 -2.41 3.98
N ARG A 145 -22.55 -1.99 2.94
CA ARG A 145 -23.50 -2.84 2.23
C ARG A 145 -23.11 -2.97 0.76
N LYS A 146 -23.28 -4.17 0.20
CA LYS A 146 -23.09 -4.46 -1.20
C LYS A 146 -24.11 -5.50 -1.64
N ASN A 147 -24.87 -5.21 -2.69
CA ASN A 147 -25.91 -6.09 -3.20
C ASN A 147 -26.91 -6.56 -2.12
N GLY A 148 -27.29 -5.66 -1.21
CA GLY A 148 -28.25 -5.95 -0.14
C GLY A 148 -27.69 -6.71 1.07
N LYS A 149 -26.39 -7.07 1.09
CA LYS A 149 -25.73 -7.80 2.18
C LYS A 149 -24.75 -6.91 2.93
N ASN A 150 -24.61 -7.13 4.23
CA ASN A 150 -23.55 -6.52 5.02
C ASN A 150 -22.20 -7.13 4.63
N ILE A 151 -21.21 -6.27 4.46
CA ILE A 151 -19.82 -6.62 4.13
C ILE A 151 -18.86 -5.94 5.08
N THR A 152 -17.65 -6.49 5.21
CA THR A 152 -16.54 -5.88 5.93
C THR A 152 -15.22 -6.17 5.22
N GLY A 153 -14.20 -5.38 5.51
CA GLY A 153 -12.88 -5.50 4.92
C GLY A 153 -12.01 -4.31 5.25
N TYR A 154 -11.16 -3.89 4.32
CA TYR A 154 -10.46 -2.61 4.40
C TYR A 154 -10.82 -1.72 3.21
N PHE A 155 -10.64 -0.42 3.38
CA PHE A 155 -10.85 0.50 2.26
C PHE A 155 -9.80 0.31 1.17
N ALA A 156 -10.23 0.36 -0.08
CA ALA A 156 -9.34 0.55 -1.21
C ALA A 156 -8.60 1.89 -1.08
N GLY A 157 -7.37 1.93 -1.52
CA GLY A 157 -6.53 3.11 -1.34
C GLY A 157 -7.17 4.41 -1.85
N ARG A 158 -7.25 5.41 -1.00
CA ARG A 158 -7.84 6.74 -1.28
C ARG A 158 -9.34 6.73 -1.60
N THR A 159 -10.06 5.73 -1.15
CA THR A 159 -11.53 5.64 -1.31
C THR A 159 -12.16 5.07 -0.03
N HIS A 160 -13.50 5.12 0.05
CA HIS A 160 -14.30 4.43 1.06
C HIS A 160 -14.93 3.12 0.52
N SER A 161 -14.48 2.66 -0.64
CA SER A 161 -14.91 1.36 -1.17
C SER A 161 -14.27 0.22 -0.37
N ILE A 162 -15.10 -0.67 0.17
CA ILE A 162 -14.64 -1.81 0.98
C ILE A 162 -14.15 -2.92 0.04
N VAL A 163 -12.92 -3.36 0.27
CA VAL A 163 -12.32 -4.56 -0.31
C VAL A 163 -12.53 -5.70 0.67
N GLU A 164 -13.41 -6.61 0.30
CA GLU A 164 -13.68 -7.81 1.10
C GLU A 164 -12.51 -8.79 1.04
N PHE A 165 -12.25 -9.48 2.14
CA PHE A 165 -11.26 -10.56 2.23
C PHE A 165 -11.63 -11.49 3.38
N ASP A 166 -11.22 -12.76 3.29
CA ASP A 166 -11.45 -13.73 4.34
C ASP A 166 -10.51 -13.59 5.52
N ASP A 167 -9.26 -13.16 5.25
CA ASP A 167 -8.22 -13.07 6.26
C ASP A 167 -7.19 -12.00 5.88
N CYS A 168 -6.72 -11.24 6.88
CA CYS A 168 -5.65 -10.28 6.73
C CYS A 168 -4.35 -10.87 7.27
N ILE A 169 -3.44 -11.27 6.38
CA ILE A 169 -2.20 -11.98 6.72
C ILE A 169 -1.24 -11.21 7.63
N ILE A 170 -1.38 -9.88 7.76
CA ILE A 170 -0.60 -9.08 8.71
C ILE A 170 -1.33 -8.87 10.03
N GLY A 171 -2.66 -9.09 10.09
CA GLY A 171 -3.45 -9.01 11.31
C GLY A 171 -3.45 -10.32 12.11
N ILE A 172 -3.88 -10.25 13.35
CA ILE A 172 -4.07 -11.44 14.18
C ILE A 172 -5.15 -12.36 13.58
N GLU A 173 -5.02 -13.66 13.79
CA GLU A 173 -5.91 -14.68 13.21
C GLU A 173 -7.34 -14.59 13.72
N GLU A 174 -7.50 -14.17 14.98
CA GLU A 174 -8.80 -13.98 15.62
C GLU A 174 -9.70 -12.98 14.93
N ASN A 175 -9.12 -12.04 14.15
CA ASN A 175 -9.90 -11.06 13.37
C ASN A 175 -10.96 -11.74 12.52
N LYS A 176 -10.59 -12.82 11.82
CA LYS A 176 -11.51 -13.58 10.95
C LYS A 176 -12.72 -14.09 11.73
N LYS A 177 -12.50 -14.72 12.89
CA LYS A 177 -13.57 -15.27 13.73
C LYS A 177 -14.49 -14.17 14.24
N VAL A 178 -13.91 -13.08 14.76
CA VAL A 178 -14.67 -11.95 15.32
C VAL A 178 -15.53 -11.31 14.23
N LEU A 179 -14.97 -10.99 13.06
CA LEU A 179 -15.70 -10.36 11.96
C LEU A 179 -16.84 -11.24 11.45
N LYS A 180 -16.59 -12.55 11.32
CA LYS A 180 -17.63 -13.52 10.93
C LYS A 180 -18.78 -13.53 11.94
N THR A 181 -18.48 -13.59 13.24
CA THR A 181 -19.50 -13.58 14.31
C THR A 181 -20.33 -12.30 14.27
N VAL A 182 -19.69 -11.15 14.04
CA VAL A 182 -20.42 -9.86 13.95
C VAL A 182 -21.32 -9.84 12.72
N LEU A 183 -20.84 -10.28 11.55
CA LEU A 183 -21.68 -10.36 10.34
C LEU A 183 -22.87 -11.31 10.52
N GLU A 184 -22.67 -12.48 11.11
CA GLU A 184 -23.74 -13.44 11.41
C GLU A 184 -24.78 -12.85 12.40
N PHE A 185 -24.32 -12.12 13.41
CA PHE A 185 -25.21 -11.39 14.32
C PHE A 185 -26.04 -10.33 13.59
N MET A 186 -25.38 -9.52 12.74
CA MET A 186 -26.05 -8.48 11.97
C MET A 186 -27.12 -9.05 11.05
N GLU A 187 -26.82 -10.17 10.36
CA GLU A 187 -27.78 -10.85 9.51
C GLU A 187 -28.96 -11.41 10.31
N LYS A 188 -28.68 -12.13 11.40
CA LYS A 188 -29.71 -12.74 12.26
C LYS A 188 -30.68 -11.74 12.82
N TYR A 189 -30.19 -10.57 13.26
CA TYR A 189 -31.01 -9.56 13.92
C TYR A 189 -31.40 -8.40 13.00
N ARG A 190 -31.12 -8.52 11.68
CA ARG A 190 -31.42 -7.50 10.65
C ARG A 190 -30.82 -6.13 11.01
N VAL A 191 -29.59 -6.13 11.50
CA VAL A 191 -28.82 -4.93 11.78
C VAL A 191 -28.05 -4.54 10.53
N ASP A 192 -28.31 -3.36 9.99
CA ASP A 192 -27.63 -2.87 8.79
C ASP A 192 -26.31 -2.15 9.13
N ALA A 193 -25.34 -2.32 8.26
CA ALA A 193 -24.14 -1.49 8.29
C ALA A 193 -24.49 -0.04 7.97
N TYR A 194 -23.74 0.89 8.59
CA TYR A 194 -23.91 2.32 8.39
C TYR A 194 -23.60 2.72 6.94
N ASN A 195 -24.51 3.48 6.35
CA ASN A 195 -24.36 4.08 5.04
C ASN A 195 -24.02 5.57 5.20
N GLU A 196 -22.88 6.00 4.64
CA GLU A 196 -22.40 7.39 4.74
C GLU A 196 -23.22 8.37 3.86
N GLU A 197 -23.94 7.88 2.84
CA GLU A 197 -24.69 8.72 1.91
C GLU A 197 -26.03 9.19 2.50
N ASP A 198 -26.76 8.29 3.14
CA ASP A 198 -28.09 8.56 3.70
C ASP A 198 -28.13 8.53 5.24
N THR A 199 -27.00 8.29 5.88
CA THR A 199 -26.84 8.21 7.34
C THR A 199 -27.68 7.10 8.01
N SER A 200 -28.15 6.11 7.25
CA SER A 200 -28.88 4.95 7.74
C SER A 200 -27.96 3.84 8.25
N GLY A 201 -28.53 2.87 8.97
CA GLY A 201 -27.78 1.74 9.54
C GLY A 201 -27.06 2.11 10.85
N ILE A 202 -26.43 1.11 11.48
CA ILE A 202 -25.91 1.24 12.85
C ILE A 202 -24.43 0.92 12.91
N VAL A 203 -23.99 -0.22 12.35
CA VAL A 203 -22.62 -0.70 12.52
C VAL A 203 -21.69 -0.04 11.49
N ARG A 204 -20.81 0.85 11.96
CA ARG A 204 -19.88 1.55 11.09
C ARG A 204 -18.50 0.90 11.02
N HIS A 205 -17.96 0.52 12.18
CA HIS A 205 -16.66 -0.11 12.31
C HIS A 205 -16.64 -1.13 13.44
N VAL A 206 -15.79 -2.14 13.29
CA VAL A 206 -15.38 -3.02 14.38
C VAL A 206 -13.89 -2.81 14.63
N LEU A 207 -13.54 -2.44 15.86
CA LEU A 207 -12.15 -2.31 16.31
C LEU A 207 -11.79 -3.53 17.14
N ILE A 208 -10.75 -4.24 16.70
CA ILE A 208 -10.21 -5.42 17.39
C ILE A 208 -8.79 -5.08 17.86
N ARG A 209 -8.53 -5.37 19.12
CA ARG A 209 -7.19 -5.24 19.72
C ARG A 209 -6.91 -6.45 20.60
N LYS A 210 -5.72 -7.00 20.46
CA LYS A 210 -5.24 -8.14 21.26
C LYS A 210 -3.87 -7.84 21.84
N GLY A 211 -3.65 -8.14 23.12
CA GLY A 211 -2.33 -8.10 23.72
C GLY A 211 -1.48 -9.27 23.21
N PHE A 212 -0.25 -9.00 22.79
CA PHE A 212 0.62 -10.05 22.24
C PHE A 212 1.06 -11.06 23.32
N VAL A 213 1.33 -10.58 24.53
CA VAL A 213 1.82 -11.37 25.65
C VAL A 213 0.68 -11.90 26.53
N THR A 214 -0.40 -11.13 26.64
CA THR A 214 -1.50 -11.43 27.59
C THR A 214 -2.72 -12.10 26.95
N GLY A 215 -2.80 -12.16 25.65
CA GLY A 215 -3.91 -12.76 24.90
C GLY A 215 -5.06 -11.79 24.63
#